data_2e2cd48416243b3b1b97b6ec0a74f12c
#
_entry.id   2e2cd48416243b3b1b97b6ec0a74f12c
#
_cell.length_a   1.000
_cell.length_b   1.000
_cell.length_c   1.000
_cell.angle_alpha   90.00
_cell.angle_beta   90.00
_cell.angle_gamma   90.00
#
_symmetry.space_group_name_H-M   'P 1'
#
loop_
_entity.id
_entity.type
_entity.pdbx_description
1 polymer ?
#
loop_
_entity_poly.entity_id
_entity_poly.type
_entity_poly.pdbx_seq_one_letter_code
_entity_poly.pdbx_strand_id
1 'polypeptide(L)' 'MDTQNTSRQLRYLEEVRIPLHRAGFETLPVEGDQLPVLWNGAPLCRITGKGSVFYRREDAD' A
#
# COMPACT_ATOMS: atom_id res chain seq x y z
N MET A 1 10.25 -15.05 15.15
CA MET A 1 10.12 -15.39 13.86
C MET A 1 9.23 -14.50 13.07
N ASP A 2 8.03 -14.42 13.43
CA ASP A 2 7.13 -13.58 12.68
C ASP A 2 7.45 -12.12 12.83
N THR A 3 8.10 -11.75 13.93
CA THR A 3 8.44 -10.37 14.15
C THR A 3 9.35 -9.84 13.05
N GLN A 4 10.33 -10.63 12.63
CA GLN A 4 11.23 -10.18 11.59
C GLN A 4 10.51 -10.05 10.25
N ASN A 5 9.63 -11.00 9.94
CA ASN A 5 8.87 -10.91 8.70
C ASN A 5 7.99 -9.68 8.70
N THR A 6 7.36 -9.40 9.84
CA THR A 6 6.52 -8.23 9.95
C THR A 6 7.33 -6.96 9.74
N SER A 7 8.52 -6.89 10.32
CA SER A 7 9.36 -5.72 10.17
C SER A 7 9.76 -5.52 8.71
N ARG A 8 10.08 -6.61 8.02
CA ARG A 8 10.43 -6.50 6.61
C ARG A 8 9.27 -6.02 5.78
N GLN A 9 8.07 -6.51 6.07
CA GLN A 9 6.89 -6.12 5.34
C GLN A 9 6.60 -4.64 5.55
N LEU A 10 6.71 -4.17 6.78
CA LEU A 10 6.49 -2.76 7.06
C LEU A 10 7.53 -1.89 6.38
N ARG A 11 8.79 -2.32 6.40
CA ARG A 11 9.84 -1.56 5.74
C ARG A 11 9.59 -1.50 4.24
N TYR A 12 9.19 -2.62 3.65
CA TYR A 12 8.89 -2.63 2.23
C TYR A 12 7.78 -1.64 1.90
N LEU A 13 6.72 -1.62 2.70
CA LEU A 13 5.61 -0.70 2.46
C LEU A 13 6.03 0.75 2.62
N GLU A 14 6.88 1.03 3.59
CA GLU A 14 7.37 2.39 3.76
C GLU A 14 8.25 2.82 2.60
N GLU A 15 9.04 1.90 2.07
CA GLU A 15 9.92 2.24 0.96
C GLU A 15 9.16 2.41 -0.34
N VAL A 16 8.10 1.64 -0.53
CA VAL A 16 7.35 1.75 -1.78
C VAL A 16 6.56 3.05 -1.85
N ARG A 17 6.38 3.73 -0.73
CA ARG A 17 5.74 5.04 -0.75
C ARG A 17 6.50 6.05 -1.58
N ILE A 18 7.83 5.95 -1.58
CA ILE A 18 8.66 6.94 -2.23
C ILE A 18 8.38 7.02 -3.73
N PRO A 19 8.48 5.90 -4.46
CA PRO A 19 8.17 5.96 -5.89
C PRO A 19 6.71 6.29 -6.15
N LEU A 20 5.81 5.90 -5.25
CA LEU A 20 4.40 6.22 -5.44
C LEU A 20 4.17 7.71 -5.34
N HIS A 21 4.75 8.36 -4.34
CA HIS A 21 4.59 9.80 -4.20
C HIS A 21 5.22 10.54 -5.37
N ARG A 22 6.33 10.04 -5.87
CA ARG A 22 6.96 10.65 -7.01
C ARG A 22 6.10 10.57 -8.26
N ALA A 23 5.31 9.51 -8.35
CA ALA A 23 4.43 9.34 -9.49
C ALA A 23 3.12 10.11 -9.34
N GLY A 24 2.92 10.75 -8.19
CA GLY A 24 1.71 11.53 -7.98
C GLY A 24 0.64 10.84 -7.17
N PHE A 25 0.91 9.64 -6.67
CA PHE A 25 -0.05 8.94 -5.84
C PHE A 25 0.06 9.40 -4.39
N GLU A 26 -1.01 9.19 -3.65
CA GLU A 26 -1.04 9.46 -2.22
C GLU A 26 -1.16 8.15 -1.48
N THR A 27 -0.68 8.13 -0.24
CA THR A 27 -0.78 6.95 0.58
C THR A 27 -1.27 7.32 1.96
N LEU A 28 -1.93 6.37 2.62
CA LEU A 28 -2.36 6.51 4.00
C LEU A 28 -1.43 5.70 4.89
N PRO A 29 -1.52 5.90 6.21
CA PRO A 29 -0.72 5.06 7.11
C PRO A 29 -1.02 3.59 6.91
N VAL A 30 0.01 2.77 7.07
CA VAL A 30 -0.13 1.33 6.89
C VAL A 30 -1.15 0.79 7.88
N GLU A 31 -2.05 -0.04 7.39
CA GLU A 31 -3.05 -0.71 8.21
C GLU A 31 -2.77 -2.20 8.18
N GLY A 32 -2.37 -2.75 9.33
CA GLY A 32 -1.99 -4.13 9.36
C GLY A 32 -0.79 -4.37 8.47
N ASP A 33 -0.98 -5.12 7.40
CA ASP A 33 0.09 -5.37 6.44
C ASP A 33 -0.24 -4.78 5.09
N GLN A 34 -1.10 -3.77 5.04
CA GLN A 34 -1.54 -3.17 3.79
C GLN A 34 -1.28 -1.69 3.78
N LEU A 35 -0.86 -1.19 2.62
CA LEU A 35 -0.66 0.23 2.40
C LEU A 35 -1.73 0.73 1.44
N PRO A 36 -2.66 1.55 1.93
CA PRO A 36 -3.68 2.11 1.04
C PRO A 36 -3.07 3.15 0.12
N VAL A 37 -3.42 3.08 -1.15
CA VAL A 37 -2.93 4.02 -2.16
C VAL A 37 -4.11 4.77 -2.74
N LEU A 38 -3.95 6.07 -2.87
CA LEU A 38 -5.01 6.96 -3.35
C LEU A 38 -4.57 7.67 -4.61
N TRP A 39 -5.56 8.06 -5.40
CA TRP A 39 -5.33 8.88 -6.58
C TRP A 39 -6.35 10.01 -6.58
N ASN A 40 -5.86 11.24 -6.52
CA ASN A 40 -6.73 12.41 -6.45
C ASN A 40 -7.69 12.34 -5.27
N GLY A 41 -7.21 11.81 -4.16
CA GLY A 41 -8.02 11.73 -2.94
C GLY A 41 -8.97 10.56 -2.89
N ALA A 42 -9.02 9.74 -3.94
CA ALA A 42 -9.93 8.60 -3.98
C ALA A 42 -9.14 7.30 -3.85
N PRO A 43 -9.67 6.33 -3.11
CA PRO A 43 -8.99 5.05 -2.97
C PRO A 43 -8.79 4.38 -4.32
N LEU A 44 -7.57 3.93 -4.58
CA LEU A 44 -7.23 3.29 -5.82
C LEU A 44 -6.93 1.80 -5.63
N CYS A 45 -6.00 1.50 -4.73
CA CYS A 45 -5.61 0.12 -4.50
C CYS A 45 -4.95 0.01 -3.13
N ARG A 46 -4.60 -1.21 -2.77
CA ARG A 46 -3.86 -1.50 -1.55
C ARG A 46 -2.73 -2.43 -1.89
N ILE A 47 -1.56 -2.15 -1.33
CA ILE A 47 -0.38 -2.97 -1.54
C ILE A 47 -0.07 -3.67 -0.24
N THR A 48 0.07 -5.01 -0.30
CA THR A 48 0.40 -5.77 0.89
C THR A 48 1.90 -5.81 1.09
N GLY A 49 2.30 -6.19 2.29
CA GLY A 49 3.72 -6.31 2.59
C GLY A 49 4.40 -7.41 1.80
N LYS A 50 3.64 -8.25 1.14
CA LYS A 50 4.18 -9.29 0.29
C LYS A 50 4.29 -8.86 -1.16
N GLY A 51 3.88 -7.65 -1.46
CA GLY A 51 3.98 -7.14 -2.82
C GLY A 51 2.72 -7.32 -3.65
N SER A 52 1.69 -7.93 -3.10
CA SER A 52 0.44 -8.10 -3.82
C SER A 52 -0.31 -6.78 -3.87
N VAL A 53 -1.07 -6.59 -4.93
CA VAL A 53 -1.83 -5.36 -5.12
C VAL A 53 -3.29 -5.73 -5.27
N PHE A 54 -4.13 -5.11 -4.43
CA PHE A 54 -5.57 -5.33 -4.48
C PHE A 54 -6.25 -4.05 -4.90
N TYR A 55 -6.88 -4.08 -6.06
CA TYR A 55 -7.59 -2.93 -6.57
C TYR A 55 -9.00 -2.89 -6.02
N ARG A 56 -9.46 -1.67 -5.84
CA ARG A 56 -10.83 -1.48 -5.43
C ARG A 56 -11.75 -1.72 -6.63
N ARG A 57 -12.84 -2.43 -6.39
CA ARG A 57 -13.72 -2.78 -7.48
C ARG A 57 -15.12 -2.25 -7.28
N GLU A 58 -15.20 -1.10 -6.71
CA GLU A 58 -16.51 -0.57 -6.40
C GLU A 58 -17.30 -0.19 -7.65
N ASP A 59 -16.62 0.04 -8.71
CA ASP A 59 -17.31 0.39 -9.94
C ASP A 59 -17.48 -0.80 -10.85
N ALA A 60 -17.24 -1.98 -10.35
CA ALA A 60 -17.39 -3.17 -11.16
C ALA A 60 -18.83 -3.56 -11.38
N ASP A 61 -19.73 -2.87 -10.77
CA ASP A 61 -21.14 -3.17 -10.96
C ASP A 61 -21.73 -2.56 -12.22
#